data_e1c46e22eaecaaa8b1044d49ed4d5b99
#
_entry.id   e1c46e22eaecaaa8b1044d49ed4d5b99
#
_cell.length_a   1.000
_cell.length_b   1.000
_cell.length_c   1.000
_cell.angle_alpha   90.00
_cell.angle_beta   90.00
_cell.angle_gamma   90.00
#
_symmetry.space_group_name_H-M   'P 1'
#
loop_
_entity.id
_entity.type
_entity.pdbx_description
1 polymer ?
#
loop_
_entity_poly.entity_id
_entity_poly.type
_entity_poly.pdbx_seq_one_letter_code
_entity_poly.pdbx_strand_id
1 'polypeptide(L)'
;MSLRTLACLAAFAIAAPLVAQDKPAPKDDAADAAIPAPVRSVTRHSGSFGGTRIAYRAIAGDTYLKDKDGKPLASITSYSYIKEGPVDPNRPVTFLWNGGPGSGSLWLQMGAFGPKRVVIPSDARDDGAPPYPIVDNAESLLDVTDLVFIDPVGTGFSRALGKTDPKDYWGITKDARSMAAFIRLWLNENGRWNAPKFIGGESYGTTRSAAVIKELEGSYTDVAINGIILISSILDFSQAADTPGNELGYVTNLPSMAATAWYHDKVANKPATVEAFVEEARQFAIGPYAAALLKGNALTAAERQQILPQLSRFTGVSQAYLANAELRLSPGRFYKELLRDQGKVIGRLDTRYTGRDYDNAGETPDNDPSFYAIDGAYTAAMNQWSREGLKYSPDLTYSSIGGVRDWDWNIGEGPRGGSGYLNVAPWIGTAMRENSGLRVFVGQGYYDFATPFFGAEYSLNRTGIPNDGRIVWKYYHAGHMMYVREDDLRKLSGDIRAFIRAR
;
A
#
# COMPACT_ATOMS: atom_id res chain seq x y z
N MET A 1 26.86 59.08 59.53
CA MET A 1 26.30 59.94 58.46
C MET A 1 25.43 59.09 57.57
N SER A 2 24.16 59.38 57.60
CA SER A 2 23.09 58.57 56.95
C SER A 2 22.96 58.94 55.49
N LEU A 3 22.78 57.94 54.62
CA LEU A 3 22.17 58.12 53.29
C LEU A 3 20.98 57.20 53.16
N ARG A 4 19.84 57.81 53.02
CA ARG A 4 18.56 57.18 52.75
C ARG A 4 18.47 56.89 51.26
N THR A 5 18.23 55.66 50.88
CA THR A 5 17.89 55.23 49.47
C THR A 5 16.38 55.10 49.37
N LEU A 6 15.77 55.88 48.48
CA LEU A 6 14.37 55.81 48.09
C LEU A 6 14.18 54.58 47.17
N ALA A 7 13.28 53.71 47.56
CA ALA A 7 12.83 52.65 46.68
C ALA A 7 11.53 53.08 45.96
N CYS A 8 11.60 53.23 44.64
CA CYS A 8 10.41 53.37 43.79
C CYS A 8 9.81 52.00 43.54
N LEU A 9 8.64 51.73 44.12
CA LEU A 9 7.78 50.57 43.69
C LEU A 9 7.07 50.96 42.41
N ALA A 10 7.44 50.32 41.30
CA ALA A 10 6.64 50.29 40.09
C ALA A 10 5.66 49.11 40.18
N ALA A 11 4.38 49.42 40.32
CA ALA A 11 3.31 48.44 40.27
C ALA A 11 3.07 48.02 38.81
N PHE A 12 3.50 46.83 38.44
CA PHE A 12 3.08 46.19 37.18
C PHE A 12 1.68 45.61 37.40
N ALA A 13 0.67 46.23 36.79
CA ALA A 13 -0.65 45.65 36.65
C ALA A 13 -0.57 44.51 35.61
N ILE A 14 -0.64 43.26 36.07
CA ILE A 14 -0.79 42.11 35.23
C ILE A 14 -2.24 42.08 34.75
N ALA A 15 -2.48 42.48 33.50
CA ALA A 15 -3.75 42.26 32.84
C ALA A 15 -3.84 40.76 32.52
N ALA A 16 -4.70 40.02 33.22
CA ALA A 16 -5.06 38.66 32.85
C ALA A 16 -5.80 38.67 31.50
N PRO A 17 -5.48 37.77 30.55
CA PRO A 17 -6.28 37.65 29.35
C PRO A 17 -7.67 37.13 29.74
N LEU A 18 -8.72 37.86 29.36
CA LEU A 18 -10.08 37.32 29.33
C LEU A 18 -10.08 36.10 28.41
N VAL A 19 -10.21 34.91 28.97
CA VAL A 19 -10.56 33.73 28.26
C VAL A 19 -12.00 33.94 27.80
N ALA A 20 -12.19 34.25 26.54
CA ALA A 20 -13.51 34.17 25.90
C ALA A 20 -13.96 32.73 26.05
N GLN A 21 -15.00 32.49 26.82
CA GLN A 21 -15.73 31.23 26.79
C GLN A 21 -16.34 31.12 25.39
N ASP A 22 -15.73 30.26 24.56
CA ASP A 22 -16.36 29.80 23.32
C ASP A 22 -17.70 29.19 23.71
N LYS A 23 -18.77 29.90 23.44
CA LYS A 23 -20.08 29.28 23.37
C LYS A 23 -19.96 28.13 22.38
N PRO A 24 -20.44 26.91 22.71
CA PRO A 24 -20.55 25.86 21.72
C PRO A 24 -21.29 26.45 20.52
N ALA A 25 -20.68 26.37 19.34
CA ALA A 25 -21.37 26.68 18.12
C ALA A 25 -22.70 25.90 18.09
N PRO A 26 -23.82 26.52 17.66
CA PRO A 26 -25.04 25.77 17.50
C PRO A 26 -24.73 24.55 16.67
N LYS A 27 -25.06 23.35 17.16
CA LYS A 27 -25.12 22.18 16.30
C LYS A 27 -26.13 22.57 15.23
N ASP A 28 -25.64 22.84 14.03
CA ASP A 28 -26.50 22.96 12.89
C ASP A 28 -27.36 21.69 12.85
N ASP A 29 -28.62 21.83 13.14
CA ASP A 29 -29.68 20.97 12.65
C ASP A 29 -29.72 21.18 11.13
N ALA A 30 -28.67 20.71 10.43
CA ALA A 30 -28.69 20.57 9.02
C ALA A 30 -29.87 19.65 8.71
N ALA A 31 -30.97 20.24 8.27
CA ALA A 31 -32.15 19.54 7.78
C ALA A 31 -31.65 18.35 6.96
N ASP A 32 -32.28 17.17 7.09
CA ASP A 32 -31.97 15.96 6.33
C ASP A 32 -31.93 16.33 4.84
N ALA A 33 -30.77 16.83 4.36
CA ALA A 33 -30.57 17.08 2.95
C ALA A 33 -30.75 15.73 2.25
N ALA A 34 -31.72 15.68 1.34
CA ALA A 34 -32.06 14.45 0.65
C ALA A 34 -30.80 13.90 -0.02
N ILE A 35 -30.42 12.68 0.33
CA ILE A 35 -29.28 11.98 -0.27
C ILE A 35 -29.58 11.87 -1.78
N PRO A 36 -28.75 12.46 -2.69
CA PRO A 36 -29.01 12.42 -4.12
C PRO A 36 -28.96 10.96 -4.62
N ALA A 37 -29.59 10.69 -5.76
CA ALA A 37 -29.45 9.37 -6.39
C ALA A 37 -28.00 9.09 -6.81
N PRO A 38 -27.57 7.80 -6.83
CA PRO A 38 -26.22 7.46 -7.27
C PRO A 38 -26.03 7.84 -8.74
N VAL A 39 -24.88 8.44 -9.04
CA VAL A 39 -24.53 8.86 -10.39
C VAL A 39 -23.63 7.81 -11.04
N ARG A 40 -23.94 7.43 -12.27
CA ARG A 40 -23.11 6.52 -13.09
C ARG A 40 -22.95 7.03 -14.50
N SER A 41 -21.76 6.91 -15.03
CA SER A 41 -21.42 7.13 -16.43
C SER A 41 -21.05 5.82 -17.11
N VAL A 42 -21.55 5.62 -18.33
CA VAL A 42 -21.20 4.45 -19.15
C VAL A 42 -20.65 4.96 -20.48
N THR A 43 -19.39 4.62 -20.75
CA THR A 43 -18.71 4.99 -22.00
C THR A 43 -18.20 3.75 -22.71
N ARG A 44 -18.03 3.83 -24.05
CA ARG A 44 -17.52 2.72 -24.88
C ARG A 44 -16.16 3.08 -25.44
N HIS A 45 -15.26 2.10 -25.40
CA HIS A 45 -13.88 2.25 -25.80
C HIS A 45 -13.37 1.01 -26.51
N SER A 46 -12.20 1.10 -27.12
CA SER A 46 -11.45 -0.04 -27.60
C SER A 46 -9.95 0.20 -27.45
N GLY A 47 -9.18 -0.87 -27.25
CA GLY A 47 -7.73 -0.83 -27.15
C GLY A 47 -7.11 -2.18 -27.50
N SER A 48 -5.80 -2.25 -27.57
CA SER A 48 -5.05 -3.49 -27.71
C SER A 48 -4.36 -3.83 -26.40
N PHE A 49 -4.69 -4.97 -25.81
CA PHE A 49 -4.22 -5.42 -24.50
C PHE A 49 -3.64 -6.83 -24.63
N GLY A 50 -2.40 -7.04 -24.18
CA GLY A 50 -1.72 -8.32 -24.36
C GLY A 50 -1.67 -8.77 -25.82
N GLY A 51 -1.59 -7.84 -26.77
CA GLY A 51 -1.63 -8.11 -28.21
C GLY A 51 -3.02 -8.36 -28.80
N THR A 52 -4.09 -8.32 -27.99
CA THR A 52 -5.48 -8.59 -28.44
C THR A 52 -6.29 -7.30 -28.47
N ARG A 53 -6.98 -7.01 -29.58
CA ARG A 53 -7.92 -5.89 -29.67
C ARG A 53 -9.21 -6.20 -28.93
N ILE A 54 -9.57 -5.36 -27.99
CA ILE A 54 -10.74 -5.51 -27.11
C ILE A 54 -11.61 -4.25 -27.23
N ALA A 55 -12.89 -4.42 -27.54
CA ALA A 55 -13.93 -3.43 -27.30
C ALA A 55 -14.47 -3.64 -25.88
N TYR A 56 -14.65 -2.54 -25.14
CA TYR A 56 -15.11 -2.61 -23.76
C TYR A 56 -16.00 -1.41 -23.40
N ARG A 57 -16.90 -1.64 -22.46
CA ARG A 57 -17.61 -0.55 -21.78
C ARG A 57 -16.88 -0.24 -20.48
N ALA A 58 -16.74 1.06 -20.21
CA ALA A 58 -16.28 1.57 -18.91
C ALA A 58 -17.48 2.12 -18.16
N ILE A 59 -17.64 1.71 -16.89
CA ILE A 59 -18.69 2.17 -15.99
C ILE A 59 -17.98 2.84 -14.83
N ALA A 60 -18.12 4.14 -14.69
CA ALA A 60 -17.60 4.90 -13.54
C ALA A 60 -18.78 5.46 -12.74
N GLY A 61 -18.76 5.28 -11.42
CA GLY A 61 -19.84 5.86 -10.64
C GLY A 61 -20.05 5.24 -9.26
N ASP A 62 -21.14 5.68 -8.65
CA ASP A 62 -21.52 5.40 -7.27
C ASP A 62 -22.30 4.10 -7.11
N THR A 63 -21.96 3.32 -6.10
CA THR A 63 -22.76 2.23 -5.56
C THR A 63 -23.06 2.52 -4.11
N TYR A 64 -24.34 2.58 -3.74
CA TYR A 64 -24.76 2.89 -2.37
C TYR A 64 -24.82 1.63 -1.52
N LEU A 65 -24.05 1.63 -0.44
CA LEU A 65 -24.25 0.69 0.67
C LEU A 65 -25.45 1.17 1.49
N LYS A 66 -26.37 0.26 1.79
CA LYS A 66 -27.61 0.56 2.47
C LYS A 66 -27.75 -0.27 3.74
N ASP A 67 -28.49 0.26 4.71
CA ASP A 67 -28.92 -0.53 5.87
C ASP A 67 -30.06 -1.52 5.51
N LYS A 68 -30.53 -2.26 6.52
CA LYS A 68 -31.64 -3.23 6.38
C LYS A 68 -32.95 -2.61 5.92
N ASP A 69 -33.14 -1.33 6.14
CA ASP A 69 -34.38 -0.58 5.81
C ASP A 69 -34.24 0.11 4.42
N GLY A 70 -33.11 -0.09 3.74
CA GLY A 70 -32.84 0.44 2.41
C GLY A 70 -32.31 1.88 2.40
N LYS A 71 -32.00 2.45 3.57
CA LYS A 71 -31.44 3.80 3.68
C LYS A 71 -29.95 3.79 3.27
N PRO A 72 -29.53 4.69 2.36
CA PRO A 72 -28.11 4.82 2.00
C PRO A 72 -27.27 5.28 3.18
N LEU A 73 -26.16 4.56 3.43
CA LEU A 73 -25.18 4.85 4.49
C LEU A 73 -23.85 5.34 3.94
N ALA A 74 -23.43 4.81 2.78
CA ALA A 74 -22.19 5.21 2.13
C ALA A 74 -22.30 5.08 0.61
N SER A 75 -21.50 5.87 -0.09
CA SER A 75 -21.26 5.77 -1.52
C SER A 75 -19.86 5.19 -1.74
N ILE A 76 -19.77 4.08 -2.48
CA ILE A 76 -18.52 3.55 -3.00
C ILE A 76 -18.45 3.87 -4.49
N THR A 77 -17.44 4.64 -4.88
CA THR A 77 -17.12 4.90 -6.27
C THR A 77 -16.25 3.78 -6.82
N SER A 78 -16.57 3.31 -8.01
CA SER A 78 -15.81 2.28 -8.69
C SER A 78 -15.68 2.55 -10.19
N TYR A 79 -14.68 1.91 -10.80
CA TYR A 79 -14.38 2.00 -12.22
C TYR A 79 -14.33 0.57 -12.78
N SER A 80 -15.38 0.17 -13.49
CA SER A 80 -15.50 -1.17 -14.08
C SER A 80 -15.21 -1.11 -15.57
N TYR A 81 -14.29 -1.94 -16.02
CA TYR A 81 -13.94 -2.12 -17.44
C TYR A 81 -14.36 -3.53 -17.86
N ILE A 82 -15.41 -3.63 -18.66
CA ILE A 82 -16.05 -4.88 -19.01
C ILE A 82 -15.97 -5.09 -20.51
N LYS A 83 -15.38 -6.21 -20.95
CA LYS A 83 -15.30 -6.58 -22.37
C LYS A 83 -16.68 -6.64 -22.99
N GLU A 84 -16.87 -6.01 -24.15
CA GLU A 84 -18.08 -6.14 -24.96
C GLU A 84 -18.05 -7.39 -25.85
N GLY A 85 -19.23 -7.84 -26.25
CA GLY A 85 -19.44 -9.01 -27.08
C GLY A 85 -20.30 -10.09 -26.42
N PRO A 86 -20.29 -11.32 -26.95
CA PRO A 86 -21.03 -12.43 -26.36
C PRO A 86 -20.59 -12.67 -24.91
N VAL A 87 -21.57 -12.97 -24.06
CA VAL A 87 -21.31 -13.28 -22.64
C VAL A 87 -20.55 -14.61 -22.57
N ASP A 88 -19.34 -14.54 -22.01
CA ASP A 88 -18.55 -15.73 -21.67
C ASP A 88 -18.67 -15.96 -20.13
N PRO A 89 -19.38 -17.03 -19.71
CA PRO A 89 -19.54 -17.32 -18.28
C PRO A 89 -18.21 -17.67 -17.58
N ASN A 90 -17.20 -18.09 -18.36
CA ASN A 90 -15.89 -18.45 -17.86
C ASN A 90 -14.91 -17.25 -17.81
N ARG A 91 -15.31 -16.09 -18.32
CA ARG A 91 -14.46 -14.90 -18.25
C ARG A 91 -14.34 -14.44 -16.81
N PRO A 92 -13.12 -14.28 -16.27
CA PRO A 92 -12.92 -13.82 -14.90
C PRO A 92 -13.38 -12.37 -14.70
N VAL A 93 -13.60 -12.02 -13.42
CA VAL A 93 -13.61 -10.64 -12.94
C VAL A 93 -12.56 -10.47 -11.85
N THR A 94 -11.82 -9.37 -11.91
CA THR A 94 -10.78 -9.02 -10.92
C THR A 94 -11.13 -7.70 -10.24
N PHE A 95 -11.32 -7.73 -8.93
CA PHE A 95 -11.56 -6.56 -8.08
C PHE A 95 -10.22 -6.07 -7.53
N LEU A 96 -9.93 -4.78 -7.68
CA LEU A 96 -8.62 -4.19 -7.41
C LEU A 96 -8.74 -2.93 -6.55
N TRP A 97 -7.77 -2.75 -5.67
CA TRP A 97 -7.66 -1.59 -4.79
C TRP A 97 -6.22 -1.29 -4.37
N ASN A 98 -5.93 -0.03 -4.09
CA ASN A 98 -4.69 0.38 -3.44
C ASN A 98 -4.81 0.31 -1.91
N GLY A 99 -3.76 0.73 -1.22
CA GLY A 99 -3.60 0.60 0.21
C GLY A 99 -3.78 1.90 1.01
N GLY A 100 -2.73 2.33 1.61
CA GLY A 100 -2.65 3.41 2.57
C GLY A 100 -2.54 2.89 4.01
N PRO A 101 -3.62 2.67 4.77
CA PRO A 101 -5.05 2.88 4.45
C PRO A 101 -5.37 4.33 4.09
N GLY A 102 -6.39 4.52 3.26
CA GLY A 102 -6.82 5.86 2.85
C GLY A 102 -6.37 6.29 1.45
N SER A 103 -5.93 5.35 0.60
CA SER A 103 -5.65 5.61 -0.82
C SER A 103 -6.82 5.16 -1.71
N GLY A 104 -7.17 5.99 -2.70
CA GLY A 104 -7.97 5.59 -3.83
C GLY A 104 -7.22 4.62 -4.75
N SER A 105 -7.93 3.96 -5.67
CA SER A 105 -7.37 2.92 -6.55
C SER A 105 -6.60 3.45 -7.77
N LEU A 106 -6.27 4.74 -7.79
CA LEU A 106 -5.67 5.43 -8.94
C LEU A 106 -4.30 4.86 -9.36
N TRP A 107 -3.49 4.38 -8.40
CA TRP A 107 -2.14 3.90 -8.69
C TRP A 107 -2.17 2.62 -9.53
N LEU A 108 -2.94 1.62 -9.10
CA LEU A 108 -3.14 0.40 -9.89
C LEU A 108 -3.92 0.67 -11.18
N GLN A 109 -4.88 1.63 -11.17
CA GLN A 109 -5.68 1.95 -12.32
C GLN A 109 -4.88 2.69 -13.39
N MET A 110 -4.19 3.77 -13.03
CA MET A 110 -3.48 4.64 -13.97
C MET A 110 -2.01 4.29 -14.16
N GLY A 111 -1.48 3.33 -13.41
CA GLY A 111 -0.09 2.89 -13.51
C GLY A 111 0.08 1.48 -14.03
N ALA A 112 -0.79 0.55 -13.59
CA ALA A 112 -0.58 -0.87 -13.81
C ALA A 112 -1.61 -1.48 -14.77
N PHE A 113 -2.88 -1.59 -14.36
CA PHE A 113 -3.82 -2.52 -14.98
C PHE A 113 -5.01 -1.87 -15.69
N GLY A 114 -5.28 -0.60 -15.48
CA GLY A 114 -6.33 0.12 -16.21
C GLY A 114 -6.02 0.20 -17.71
N PRO A 115 -7.04 0.45 -18.57
CA PRO A 115 -6.85 0.51 -20.02
C PRO A 115 -6.10 1.76 -20.49
N LYS A 116 -5.94 2.75 -19.63
CA LYS A 116 -5.10 3.93 -19.82
C LYS A 116 -4.08 4.01 -18.69
N ARG A 117 -2.89 4.53 -18.98
CA ARG A 117 -1.87 4.80 -17.98
C ARG A 117 -1.21 6.16 -18.19
N VAL A 118 -0.72 6.75 -17.11
CA VAL A 118 0.19 7.89 -17.18
C VAL A 118 1.62 7.39 -17.50
N VAL A 119 2.34 8.17 -18.29
CA VAL A 119 3.75 7.90 -18.59
C VAL A 119 4.60 8.71 -17.62
N ILE A 120 5.45 8.00 -16.88
CA ILE A 120 6.45 8.57 -15.98
C ILE A 120 7.84 8.01 -16.34
N PRO A 121 8.95 8.68 -15.93
CA PRO A 121 10.29 8.17 -16.18
C PRO A 121 10.50 6.77 -15.56
N SER A 122 11.01 5.83 -16.37
CA SER A 122 11.20 4.42 -15.96
C SER A 122 12.49 4.19 -15.16
N ASP A 123 13.36 5.19 -15.10
CA ASP A 123 14.72 5.13 -14.53
C ASP A 123 14.82 5.79 -13.15
N ALA A 124 13.72 5.90 -12.44
CA ALA A 124 13.61 6.49 -11.11
C ALA A 124 14.01 7.97 -11.05
N ARG A 125 13.80 8.71 -12.15
CA ARG A 125 13.90 10.17 -12.17
C ARG A 125 12.54 10.81 -11.88
N ASP A 126 12.58 12.06 -11.46
CA ASP A 126 11.43 12.93 -11.28
C ASP A 126 10.61 13.07 -12.59
N ASP A 127 9.28 13.07 -12.49
CA ASP A 127 8.35 13.21 -13.61
C ASP A 127 8.25 14.66 -14.10
N GLY A 128 8.80 15.63 -13.34
CA GLY A 128 8.79 17.06 -13.65
C GLY A 128 7.42 17.72 -13.48
N ALA A 129 7.20 18.75 -14.28
CA ALA A 129 5.95 19.51 -14.27
C ALA A 129 5.01 19.06 -15.40
N PRO A 130 3.67 19.25 -15.26
CA PRO A 130 2.71 18.91 -16.30
C PRO A 130 2.99 19.70 -17.61
N PRO A 131 2.51 19.20 -18.78
CA PRO A 131 1.51 18.13 -18.94
C PRO A 131 2.10 16.72 -18.89
N TYR A 132 1.40 15.81 -18.21
CA TYR A 132 1.79 14.40 -18.14
C TYR A 132 1.06 13.58 -19.22
N PRO A 133 1.76 12.81 -20.07
CA PRO A 133 1.11 12.05 -21.12
C PRO A 133 0.28 10.91 -20.56
N ILE A 134 -0.97 10.78 -21.03
CA ILE A 134 -1.83 9.62 -20.81
C ILE A 134 -1.91 8.81 -22.10
N VAL A 135 -1.58 7.53 -22.05
CA VAL A 135 -1.53 6.66 -23.21
C VAL A 135 -2.41 5.42 -23.04
N ASP A 136 -2.66 4.71 -24.15
CA ASP A 136 -3.23 3.37 -24.08
C ASP A 136 -2.27 2.43 -23.36
N ASN A 137 -2.80 1.64 -22.43
CA ASN A 137 -2.00 0.71 -21.66
C ASN A 137 -2.06 -0.68 -22.30
N ALA A 138 -1.09 -1.01 -23.14
CA ALA A 138 -1.01 -2.34 -23.76
C ALA A 138 -0.88 -3.47 -22.72
N GLU A 139 -0.42 -3.13 -21.51
CA GLU A 139 -0.20 -4.07 -20.41
C GLU A 139 -1.44 -4.26 -19.52
N SER A 140 -2.54 -3.57 -19.78
CA SER A 140 -3.81 -3.82 -19.08
C SER A 140 -4.22 -5.29 -19.17
N LEU A 141 -4.78 -5.82 -18.08
CA LEU A 141 -5.23 -7.21 -17.99
C LEU A 141 -6.59 -7.46 -18.65
N LEU A 142 -7.13 -6.48 -19.37
CA LEU A 142 -8.48 -6.57 -19.95
C LEU A 142 -8.62 -7.64 -21.04
N ASP A 143 -7.52 -8.19 -21.55
CA ASP A 143 -7.52 -9.35 -22.43
C ASP A 143 -7.92 -10.66 -21.72
N VAL A 144 -7.66 -10.79 -20.41
CA VAL A 144 -7.89 -12.03 -19.65
C VAL A 144 -8.98 -11.95 -18.60
N THR A 145 -9.37 -10.75 -18.14
CA THR A 145 -10.35 -10.54 -17.07
C THR A 145 -11.09 -9.23 -17.27
N ASP A 146 -12.31 -9.12 -16.74
CA ASP A 146 -12.92 -7.82 -16.51
C ASP A 146 -12.30 -7.19 -15.26
N LEU A 147 -12.16 -5.86 -15.23
CA LEU A 147 -11.47 -5.14 -14.17
C LEU A 147 -12.44 -4.24 -13.42
N VAL A 148 -12.37 -4.25 -12.10
CA VAL A 148 -13.16 -3.40 -11.22
C VAL A 148 -12.23 -2.75 -10.19
N PHE A 149 -11.93 -1.47 -10.39
CA PHE A 149 -11.18 -0.68 -9.41
C PHE A 149 -12.14 -0.04 -8.43
N ILE A 150 -11.87 -0.16 -7.14
CA ILE A 150 -12.77 0.25 -6.07
C ILE A 150 -12.05 1.27 -5.18
N ASP A 151 -12.64 2.43 -5.01
CA ASP A 151 -12.20 3.39 -4.01
C ASP A 151 -12.90 3.10 -2.68
N PRO A 152 -12.21 2.68 -1.62
CA PRO A 152 -12.81 2.48 -0.30
C PRO A 152 -13.42 3.77 0.27
N VAL A 153 -14.37 3.65 1.21
CA VAL A 153 -15.03 4.82 1.81
C VAL A 153 -14.01 5.77 2.48
N GLY A 154 -14.04 7.04 2.08
CA GLY A 154 -13.08 8.07 2.48
C GLY A 154 -11.93 8.26 1.51
N THR A 155 -11.95 7.60 0.35
CA THR A 155 -10.94 7.73 -0.70
C THR A 155 -11.57 7.99 -2.06
N GLY A 156 -10.82 8.50 -3.01
CA GLY A 156 -11.34 8.87 -4.31
C GLY A 156 -12.52 9.82 -4.19
N PHE A 157 -13.67 9.44 -4.74
CA PHE A 157 -14.95 10.12 -4.54
C PHE A 157 -15.88 9.39 -3.56
N SER A 158 -15.41 8.29 -2.94
CA SER A 158 -16.20 7.49 -2.00
C SER A 158 -16.33 8.16 -0.64
N ARG A 159 -17.53 8.13 -0.05
CA ARG A 159 -17.83 8.85 1.19
C ARG A 159 -18.98 8.23 1.99
N ALA A 160 -19.02 8.49 3.27
CA ALA A 160 -20.21 8.27 4.08
C ALA A 160 -21.32 9.25 3.65
N LEU A 161 -22.58 8.85 3.82
CA LEU A 161 -23.75 9.61 3.37
C LEU A 161 -24.65 10.00 4.56
N GLY A 162 -25.29 11.17 4.43
CA GLY A 162 -26.23 11.68 5.44
C GLY A 162 -25.55 11.86 6.80
N LYS A 163 -26.11 11.24 7.84
CA LYS A 163 -25.60 11.32 9.22
C LYS A 163 -24.66 10.18 9.60
N THR A 164 -24.23 9.35 8.66
CA THR A 164 -23.33 8.22 8.92
C THR A 164 -21.91 8.74 9.23
N ASP A 165 -21.34 8.29 10.34
CA ASP A 165 -19.96 8.64 10.69
C ASP A 165 -19.00 7.92 9.73
N PRO A 166 -18.10 8.64 9.03
CA PRO A 166 -17.06 8.00 8.20
C PRO A 166 -16.22 6.95 8.95
N LYS A 167 -16.03 7.09 10.26
CA LYS A 167 -15.30 6.14 11.11
C LYS A 167 -15.98 4.76 11.22
N ASP A 168 -17.23 4.63 10.82
CA ASP A 168 -17.92 3.33 10.70
C ASP A 168 -17.31 2.46 9.57
N TYR A 169 -16.49 3.07 8.71
CA TYR A 169 -15.79 2.40 7.59
C TYR A 169 -14.26 2.38 7.76
N TRP A 170 -13.71 3.08 8.76
CA TRP A 170 -12.26 3.23 8.92
C TRP A 170 -11.71 2.24 9.96
N GLY A 171 -11.29 1.10 9.49
CA GLY A 171 -10.70 0.04 10.30
C GLY A 171 -10.67 -1.27 9.54
N ILE A 172 -9.83 -2.20 9.98
CA ILE A 172 -9.57 -3.47 9.28
C ILE A 172 -10.87 -4.21 8.92
N THR A 173 -11.69 -4.48 9.91
CA THR A 173 -12.94 -5.24 9.74
C THR A 173 -14.05 -4.40 9.09
N LYS A 174 -14.16 -3.12 9.45
CA LYS A 174 -15.17 -2.21 8.92
C LYS A 174 -14.99 -1.99 7.42
N ASP A 175 -13.76 -1.71 7.01
CA ASP A 175 -13.36 -1.56 5.60
C ASP A 175 -13.63 -2.85 4.82
N ALA A 176 -13.16 -4.00 5.32
CA ALA A 176 -13.37 -5.29 4.67
C ALA A 176 -14.87 -5.63 4.47
N ARG A 177 -15.71 -5.35 5.44
CA ARG A 177 -17.17 -5.53 5.33
C ARG A 177 -17.77 -4.67 4.24
N SER A 178 -17.37 -3.40 4.15
CA SER A 178 -17.85 -2.50 3.11
C SER A 178 -17.45 -2.95 1.71
N MET A 179 -16.21 -3.42 1.56
CA MET A 179 -15.68 -3.95 0.30
C MET A 179 -16.37 -5.25 -0.10
N ALA A 180 -16.57 -6.17 0.84
CA ALA A 180 -17.30 -7.43 0.60
C ALA A 180 -18.77 -7.17 0.23
N ALA A 181 -19.44 -6.20 0.88
CA ALA A 181 -20.79 -5.79 0.53
C ALA A 181 -20.86 -5.22 -0.89
N PHE A 182 -19.91 -4.34 -1.26
CA PHE A 182 -19.80 -3.83 -2.64
C PHE A 182 -19.62 -4.95 -3.65
N ILE A 183 -18.72 -5.90 -3.41
CA ILE A 183 -18.47 -7.03 -4.32
C ILE A 183 -19.76 -7.83 -4.55
N ARG A 184 -20.52 -8.15 -3.50
CA ARG A 184 -21.80 -8.86 -3.63
C ARG A 184 -22.81 -8.07 -4.46
N LEU A 185 -22.94 -6.75 -4.22
CA LEU A 185 -23.82 -5.89 -5.01
C LEU A 185 -23.40 -5.86 -6.49
N TRP A 186 -22.11 -5.73 -6.76
CA TRP A 186 -21.57 -5.72 -8.12
C TRP A 186 -21.86 -7.06 -8.85
N LEU A 187 -21.65 -8.18 -8.17
CA LEU A 187 -21.94 -9.53 -8.71
C LEU A 187 -23.41 -9.71 -9.04
N ASN A 188 -24.33 -9.19 -8.20
CA ASN A 188 -25.77 -9.17 -8.45
C ASN A 188 -26.11 -8.34 -9.69
N GLU A 189 -25.63 -7.10 -9.74
CA GLU A 189 -25.95 -6.16 -10.82
C GLU A 189 -25.44 -6.64 -12.18
N ASN A 190 -24.34 -7.36 -12.22
CA ASN A 190 -23.70 -7.81 -13.46
C ASN A 190 -23.93 -9.30 -13.78
N GLY A 191 -24.69 -10.04 -12.93
CA GLY A 191 -24.97 -11.45 -13.14
C GLY A 191 -23.73 -12.36 -13.16
N ARG A 192 -22.72 -12.05 -12.31
CA ARG A 192 -21.40 -12.69 -12.36
C ARG A 192 -21.10 -13.60 -11.16
N TRP A 193 -22.13 -14.08 -10.46
CA TRP A 193 -21.94 -14.94 -9.29
C TRP A 193 -21.17 -16.23 -9.56
N ASN A 194 -21.39 -16.86 -10.71
CA ASN A 194 -20.70 -18.11 -11.10
C ASN A 194 -19.46 -17.89 -11.98
N ALA A 195 -19.05 -16.64 -12.24
CA ALA A 195 -17.80 -16.37 -12.95
C ALA A 195 -16.60 -16.62 -12.04
N PRO A 196 -15.42 -16.98 -12.58
CA PRO A 196 -14.18 -16.98 -11.82
C PRO A 196 -13.87 -15.57 -11.28
N LYS A 197 -13.49 -15.48 -10.02
CA LYS A 197 -13.28 -14.22 -9.31
C LYS A 197 -11.88 -14.12 -8.73
N PHE A 198 -11.25 -12.96 -8.93
CA PHE A 198 -9.97 -12.60 -8.34
C PHE A 198 -10.13 -11.31 -7.53
N ILE A 199 -9.40 -11.23 -6.43
CA ILE A 199 -9.24 -9.98 -5.67
C ILE A 199 -7.76 -9.61 -5.65
N GLY A 200 -7.46 -8.32 -5.67
CA GLY A 200 -6.07 -7.88 -5.65
C GLY A 200 -5.89 -6.53 -4.97
N GLY A 201 -4.78 -6.42 -4.25
CA GLY A 201 -4.42 -5.19 -3.55
C GLY A 201 -2.94 -4.92 -3.59
N GLU A 202 -2.60 -3.64 -3.41
CA GLU A 202 -1.24 -3.17 -3.25
C GLU A 202 -1.05 -2.58 -1.86
N SER A 203 0.13 -2.83 -1.24
CA SER A 203 0.46 -2.24 0.06
C SER A 203 -0.51 -2.71 1.16
N TYR A 204 -1.05 -1.79 1.98
CA TYR A 204 -2.17 -2.10 2.88
C TYR A 204 -3.36 -2.77 2.15
N GLY A 205 -3.52 -2.56 0.85
CA GLY A 205 -4.51 -3.28 0.04
C GLY A 205 -4.35 -4.80 0.09
N THR A 206 -3.17 -5.33 0.40
CA THR A 206 -2.94 -6.76 0.62
C THR A 206 -3.46 -7.21 1.98
N THR A 207 -3.30 -6.39 3.03
CA THR A 207 -3.98 -6.55 4.33
C THR A 207 -5.49 -6.55 4.15
N ARG A 208 -6.02 -5.58 3.36
CA ARG A 208 -7.44 -5.53 2.98
C ARG A 208 -7.87 -6.79 2.25
N SER A 209 -7.08 -7.30 1.32
CA SER A 209 -7.42 -8.53 0.58
C SER A 209 -7.58 -9.74 1.52
N ALA A 210 -6.71 -9.88 2.52
CA ALA A 210 -6.83 -10.92 3.54
C ALA A 210 -8.07 -10.74 4.44
N ALA A 211 -8.43 -9.51 4.76
CA ALA A 211 -9.64 -9.21 5.53
C ALA A 211 -10.92 -9.40 4.69
N VAL A 212 -10.89 -9.01 3.41
CA VAL A 212 -12.03 -9.14 2.50
C VAL A 212 -12.33 -10.61 2.19
N ILE A 213 -11.31 -11.48 1.99
CA ILE A 213 -11.58 -12.90 1.75
C ILE A 213 -12.22 -13.55 2.98
N LYS A 214 -11.80 -13.20 4.19
CA LYS A 214 -12.45 -13.64 5.43
C LYS A 214 -13.93 -13.25 5.48
N GLU A 215 -14.27 -12.01 5.07
CA GLU A 215 -15.66 -11.53 5.05
C GLU A 215 -16.48 -12.11 3.87
N LEU A 216 -15.82 -12.55 2.78
CA LEU A 216 -16.49 -13.18 1.63
C LEU A 216 -16.78 -14.66 1.85
N GLU A 217 -15.88 -15.40 2.50
CA GLU A 217 -15.93 -16.85 2.66
C GLU A 217 -16.32 -17.29 4.09
N GLY A 218 -16.60 -16.36 5.01
CA GLY A 218 -16.90 -16.65 6.41
C GLY A 218 -18.39 -16.51 6.79
N SER A 219 -19.32 -16.57 5.84
CA SER A 219 -20.74 -16.34 6.09
C SER A 219 -21.61 -17.25 5.23
N TYR A 220 -22.91 -17.31 5.55
CA TYR A 220 -23.88 -18.06 4.72
C TYR A 220 -24.18 -17.42 3.35
N THR A 221 -23.49 -16.33 2.98
CA THR A 221 -23.55 -15.66 1.68
C THR A 221 -22.19 -15.66 1.02
N ASP A 222 -21.55 -16.81 0.99
CA ASP A 222 -20.17 -16.99 0.56
C ASP A 222 -19.95 -16.65 -0.91
N VAL A 223 -18.83 -16.00 -1.18
CA VAL A 223 -18.35 -15.71 -2.52
C VAL A 223 -16.99 -16.37 -2.69
N ALA A 224 -16.97 -17.58 -3.25
CA ALA A 224 -15.73 -18.30 -3.50
C ALA A 224 -14.81 -17.53 -4.45
N ILE A 225 -13.54 -17.38 -4.09
CA ILE A 225 -12.50 -16.66 -4.82
C ILE A 225 -11.52 -17.66 -5.44
N ASN A 226 -11.17 -17.47 -6.71
CA ASN A 226 -10.21 -18.31 -7.44
C ASN A 226 -8.76 -17.91 -7.18
N GLY A 227 -8.50 -16.62 -6.91
CA GLY A 227 -7.15 -16.17 -6.63
C GLY A 227 -7.07 -14.80 -5.96
N ILE A 228 -6.01 -14.64 -5.18
CA ILE A 228 -5.64 -13.38 -4.52
C ILE A 228 -4.35 -12.88 -5.18
N ILE A 229 -4.31 -11.60 -5.54
CA ILE A 229 -3.15 -10.93 -6.12
C ILE A 229 -2.62 -9.93 -5.09
N LEU A 230 -1.46 -10.23 -4.52
CA LEU A 230 -0.79 -9.41 -3.51
C LEU A 230 0.41 -8.70 -4.15
N ILE A 231 0.35 -7.38 -4.22
CA ILE A 231 1.40 -6.53 -4.77
C ILE A 231 2.00 -5.73 -3.63
N SER A 232 3.32 -5.83 -3.43
CA SER A 232 4.02 -5.13 -2.35
C SER A 232 3.34 -5.39 -1.00
N SER A 233 3.39 -6.67 -0.61
CA SER A 233 2.53 -7.23 0.44
C SER A 233 2.98 -6.88 1.85
N ILE A 234 2.01 -6.51 2.69
CA ILE A 234 2.13 -6.47 4.15
C ILE A 234 0.93 -7.16 4.80
N LEU A 235 1.20 -8.24 5.53
CA LEU A 235 0.18 -9.07 6.20
C LEU A 235 0.41 -9.18 7.70
N ASP A 236 1.66 -9.05 8.14
CA ASP A 236 2.08 -9.14 9.54
C ASP A 236 2.87 -7.88 9.92
N PHE A 237 2.30 -7.06 10.81
CA PHE A 237 2.89 -5.79 11.24
C PHE A 237 3.89 -5.95 12.39
N SER A 238 4.14 -7.17 12.87
CA SER A 238 5.21 -7.45 13.84
C SER A 238 6.61 -7.13 13.28
N GLN A 239 6.71 -6.94 11.97
CA GLN A 239 7.95 -6.58 11.26
C GLN A 239 8.27 -5.07 11.34
N ALA A 240 7.45 -4.23 11.96
CA ALA A 240 7.76 -2.82 12.12
C ALA A 240 9.03 -2.65 12.98
N ALA A 241 10.10 -2.14 12.37
CA ALA A 241 11.42 -2.07 12.98
C ALA A 241 11.51 -1.09 14.17
N ASP A 242 10.63 -0.10 14.22
CA ASP A 242 10.79 1.04 15.12
C ASP A 242 10.24 0.83 16.53
N THR A 243 9.76 -0.38 16.84
CA THR A 243 9.27 -0.70 18.18
C THR A 243 10.42 -1.20 19.06
N PRO A 244 10.76 -0.51 20.15
CA PRO A 244 11.82 -0.94 21.05
C PRO A 244 11.61 -2.39 21.56
N GLY A 245 12.65 -3.22 21.46
CA GLY A 245 12.60 -4.64 21.83
C GLY A 245 12.03 -5.56 20.75
N ASN A 246 11.61 -5.05 19.60
CA ASN A 246 11.24 -5.83 18.44
C ASN A 246 12.44 -5.99 17.49
N GLU A 247 13.07 -7.12 17.52
CA GLU A 247 14.26 -7.41 16.69
C GLU A 247 13.88 -7.88 15.27
N LEU A 248 12.65 -8.31 15.05
CA LEU A 248 12.21 -8.90 13.80
C LEU A 248 12.31 -7.93 12.62
N GLY A 249 11.96 -6.68 12.82
CA GLY A 249 12.03 -5.66 11.79
C GLY A 249 13.44 -5.47 11.23
N TYR A 250 14.47 -5.49 12.09
CA TYR A 250 15.86 -5.38 11.63
C TYR A 250 16.28 -6.58 10.77
N VAL A 251 15.83 -7.79 11.14
CA VAL A 251 16.10 -9.00 10.37
C VAL A 251 15.41 -8.97 9.01
N THR A 252 14.13 -8.62 8.98
CA THR A 252 13.33 -8.64 7.74
C THR A 252 13.66 -7.51 6.76
N ASN A 253 14.16 -6.38 7.24
CA ASN A 253 14.59 -5.27 6.39
C ASN A 253 15.97 -5.48 5.75
N LEU A 254 16.83 -6.31 6.35
CA LEU A 254 18.23 -6.43 5.89
C LEU A 254 18.38 -6.85 4.42
N PRO A 255 17.63 -7.81 3.87
CA PRO A 255 17.74 -8.16 2.45
C PRO A 255 17.37 -7.00 1.50
N SER A 256 16.40 -6.14 1.87
CA SER A 256 16.09 -4.93 1.10
C SER A 256 17.19 -3.87 1.22
N MET A 257 17.87 -3.75 2.39
CA MET A 257 19.05 -2.90 2.54
C MET A 257 20.18 -3.38 1.62
N ALA A 258 20.39 -4.69 1.55
CA ALA A 258 21.39 -5.27 0.67
C ALA A 258 21.09 -5.01 -0.81
N ALA A 259 19.86 -5.23 -1.25
CA ALA A 259 19.46 -4.90 -2.62
C ALA A 259 19.72 -3.42 -2.95
N THR A 260 19.37 -2.52 -2.04
CA THR A 260 19.55 -1.07 -2.19
C THR A 260 21.03 -0.67 -2.23
N ALA A 261 21.85 -1.20 -1.31
CA ALA A 261 23.30 -0.97 -1.31
C ALA A 261 23.94 -1.47 -2.60
N TRP A 262 23.47 -2.62 -3.11
CA TRP A 262 23.89 -3.17 -4.39
C TRP A 262 23.56 -2.23 -5.55
N TYR A 263 22.34 -1.70 -5.59
CA TYR A 263 21.89 -0.77 -6.64
C TYR A 263 22.72 0.52 -6.67
N HIS A 264 23.02 1.08 -5.51
CA HIS A 264 23.78 2.34 -5.38
C HIS A 264 25.31 2.18 -5.35
N ASP A 265 25.83 1.00 -5.73
CA ASP A 265 27.27 0.73 -5.79
C ASP A 265 28.00 0.93 -4.45
N LYS A 266 27.30 0.67 -3.32
CA LYS A 266 27.87 0.77 -1.97
C LYS A 266 28.41 -0.57 -1.43
N VAL A 267 28.53 -1.59 -2.29
CA VAL A 267 28.96 -2.94 -1.92
C VAL A 267 30.37 -3.20 -2.46
N ALA A 268 31.31 -3.48 -1.57
CA ALA A 268 32.64 -3.96 -1.96
C ALA A 268 32.52 -5.40 -2.51
N ASN A 269 33.27 -5.70 -3.59
CA ASN A 269 33.19 -7.00 -4.29
C ASN A 269 31.76 -7.36 -4.66
N LYS A 270 31.08 -6.40 -5.30
CA LYS A 270 29.66 -6.47 -5.70
C LYS A 270 29.40 -7.74 -6.52
N PRO A 271 28.47 -8.62 -6.11
CA PRO A 271 28.03 -9.75 -6.92
C PRO A 271 27.43 -9.30 -8.25
N ALA A 272 27.47 -10.17 -9.27
CA ALA A 272 27.01 -9.87 -10.62
C ALA A 272 25.51 -9.55 -10.70
N THR A 273 24.70 -10.15 -9.82
CA THR A 273 23.25 -9.96 -9.79
C THR A 273 22.77 -9.61 -8.39
N VAL A 274 21.67 -8.85 -8.32
CA VAL A 274 21.05 -8.50 -7.05
C VAL A 274 20.47 -9.73 -6.36
N GLU A 275 19.95 -10.69 -7.12
CA GLU A 275 19.38 -11.94 -6.62
C GLU A 275 20.40 -12.74 -5.80
N ALA A 276 21.61 -12.91 -6.33
CA ALA A 276 22.67 -13.61 -5.62
C ALA A 276 23.04 -12.91 -4.30
N PHE A 277 23.14 -11.57 -4.34
CA PHE A 277 23.48 -10.81 -3.14
C PHE A 277 22.36 -10.81 -2.08
N VAL A 278 21.14 -10.73 -2.53
CA VAL A 278 19.94 -10.82 -1.65
C VAL A 278 19.85 -12.19 -0.99
N GLU A 279 20.20 -13.28 -1.70
CA GLU A 279 20.20 -14.60 -1.10
C GLU A 279 21.27 -14.74 0.01
N GLU A 280 22.47 -14.22 -0.20
CA GLU A 280 23.47 -14.14 0.86
C GLU A 280 22.95 -13.34 2.08
N ALA A 281 22.26 -12.22 1.81
CA ALA A 281 21.68 -11.37 2.86
C ALA A 281 20.56 -12.08 3.64
N ARG A 282 19.69 -12.86 2.97
CA ARG A 282 18.67 -13.69 3.65
C ARG A 282 19.29 -14.66 4.65
N GLN A 283 20.32 -15.41 4.21
CA GLN A 283 21.00 -16.39 5.06
C GLN A 283 21.67 -15.71 6.27
N PHE A 284 22.33 -14.57 6.04
CA PHE A 284 22.91 -13.81 7.13
C PHE A 284 21.85 -13.25 8.09
N ALA A 285 20.74 -12.74 7.56
CA ALA A 285 19.66 -12.15 8.34
C ALA A 285 19.04 -13.15 9.33
N ILE A 286 18.65 -14.35 8.86
CA ILE A 286 17.98 -15.37 9.70
C ILE A 286 18.93 -16.17 10.56
N GLY A 287 20.21 -16.12 10.28
CA GLY A 287 21.25 -16.87 11.01
C GLY A 287 22.06 -15.96 11.95
N PRO A 288 23.28 -15.56 11.54
CA PRO A 288 24.21 -14.83 12.41
C PRO A 288 23.63 -13.52 12.97
N TYR A 289 22.92 -12.73 12.13
CA TYR A 289 22.41 -11.43 12.54
C TYR A 289 21.25 -11.55 13.55
N ALA A 290 20.28 -12.42 13.28
CA ALA A 290 19.18 -12.67 14.22
C ALA A 290 19.69 -13.20 15.56
N ALA A 291 20.64 -14.14 15.54
CA ALA A 291 21.27 -14.68 16.74
C ALA A 291 21.99 -13.59 17.56
N ALA A 292 22.70 -12.68 16.88
CA ALA A 292 23.37 -11.56 17.54
C ALA A 292 22.38 -10.58 18.20
N LEU A 293 21.31 -10.22 17.47
CA LEU A 293 20.27 -9.32 18.01
C LEU A 293 19.57 -9.91 19.25
N LEU A 294 19.23 -11.21 19.21
CA LEU A 294 18.57 -11.91 20.30
C LEU A 294 19.45 -12.06 21.56
N LYS A 295 20.77 -12.01 21.43
CA LYS A 295 21.68 -11.98 22.59
C LYS A 295 21.61 -10.67 23.38
N GLY A 296 21.20 -9.57 22.72
CA GLY A 296 21.11 -8.25 23.36
C GLY A 296 22.39 -7.89 24.11
N ASN A 297 22.28 -7.60 25.40
CA ASN A 297 23.42 -7.23 26.26
C ASN A 297 24.41 -8.39 26.55
N ALA A 298 24.03 -9.63 26.23
CA ALA A 298 24.92 -10.78 26.35
C ALA A 298 25.83 -10.97 25.14
N LEU A 299 25.69 -10.15 24.08
CA LEU A 299 26.54 -10.20 22.91
C LEU A 299 27.95 -9.69 23.27
N THR A 300 28.95 -10.57 23.16
CA THR A 300 30.35 -10.23 23.50
C THR A 300 30.95 -9.28 22.47
N ALA A 301 32.01 -8.57 22.86
CA ALA A 301 32.76 -7.71 21.94
C ALA A 301 33.36 -8.49 20.76
N ALA A 302 33.80 -9.71 20.97
CA ALA A 302 34.33 -10.57 19.91
C ALA A 302 33.25 -10.96 18.89
N GLU A 303 32.06 -11.34 19.34
CA GLU A 303 30.93 -11.65 18.47
C GLU A 303 30.46 -10.40 17.69
N ARG A 304 30.41 -9.24 18.33
CA ARG A 304 30.10 -7.96 17.69
C ARG A 304 31.10 -7.67 16.55
N GLN A 305 32.38 -7.89 16.79
CA GLN A 305 33.42 -7.73 15.76
C GLN A 305 33.28 -8.70 14.58
N GLN A 306 32.66 -9.84 14.73
CA GLN A 306 32.36 -10.78 13.65
C GLN A 306 31.14 -10.33 12.81
N ILE A 307 30.13 -9.72 13.44
CA ILE A 307 28.89 -9.28 12.78
C ILE A 307 29.08 -7.96 12.00
N LEU A 308 29.79 -6.98 12.57
CA LEU A 308 29.91 -5.63 12.02
C LEU A 308 30.42 -5.58 10.54
N PRO A 309 31.49 -6.31 10.14
CA PRO A 309 31.94 -6.28 8.76
C PRO A 309 30.92 -6.81 7.76
N GLN A 310 30.19 -7.87 8.14
CA GLN A 310 29.16 -8.45 7.29
C GLN A 310 27.94 -7.55 7.19
N LEU A 311 27.47 -6.98 8.31
CA LEU A 311 26.38 -6.03 8.32
C LEU A 311 26.73 -4.77 7.50
N SER A 312 27.94 -4.25 7.62
CA SER A 312 28.46 -3.14 6.81
C SER A 312 28.47 -3.48 5.33
N ARG A 313 28.92 -4.69 4.96
CA ARG A 313 28.91 -5.15 3.56
C ARG A 313 27.49 -5.18 2.98
N PHE A 314 26.50 -5.71 3.74
CA PHE A 314 25.13 -5.81 3.26
C PHE A 314 24.41 -4.46 3.23
N THR A 315 24.68 -3.58 4.18
CA THR A 315 23.99 -2.29 4.26
C THR A 315 24.68 -1.17 3.49
N GLY A 316 25.97 -1.30 3.15
CA GLY A 316 26.77 -0.20 2.60
C GLY A 316 27.08 0.92 3.59
N VAL A 317 26.69 0.76 4.86
CA VAL A 317 26.90 1.75 5.94
C VAL A 317 28.16 1.41 6.73
N SER A 318 28.87 2.43 7.24
CA SER A 318 30.14 2.25 7.94
C SER A 318 29.99 1.42 9.22
N GLN A 319 31.01 0.61 9.54
CA GLN A 319 31.02 -0.18 10.77
C GLN A 319 30.91 0.70 12.03
N ALA A 320 31.51 1.90 12.01
CA ALA A 320 31.44 2.84 13.12
C ALA A 320 29.99 3.31 13.38
N TYR A 321 29.24 3.63 12.31
CA TYR A 321 27.83 4.00 12.42
C TYR A 321 27.00 2.83 12.96
N LEU A 322 27.18 1.63 12.41
CA LEU A 322 26.47 0.41 12.81
C LEU A 322 26.79 0.01 14.27
N ALA A 323 28.01 0.24 14.73
CA ALA A 323 28.39 0.02 16.12
C ALA A 323 27.66 0.99 17.06
N ASN A 324 27.61 2.29 16.69
CA ASN A 324 26.87 3.31 17.44
C ASN A 324 25.34 3.06 17.42
N ALA A 325 24.81 2.46 16.38
CA ALA A 325 23.42 2.02 16.26
C ALA A 325 23.14 0.69 16.97
N GLU A 326 24.09 0.16 17.74
CA GLU A 326 23.97 -1.14 18.43
C GLU A 326 23.52 -2.28 17.50
N LEU A 327 24.02 -2.30 16.26
CA LEU A 327 23.66 -3.19 15.15
C LEU A 327 22.21 -3.02 14.65
N ARG A 328 21.45 -2.06 15.16
CA ARG A 328 20.02 -1.83 14.89
C ARG A 328 19.83 -0.63 13.97
N LEU A 329 20.09 -0.85 12.67
CA LEU A 329 19.88 0.17 11.64
C LEU A 329 18.39 0.21 11.26
N SER A 330 17.67 1.26 11.66
CA SER A 330 16.28 1.45 11.27
C SER A 330 16.17 1.91 9.81
N PRO A 331 15.04 1.66 9.12
CA PRO A 331 14.81 2.13 7.76
C PRO A 331 15.02 3.64 7.58
N GLY A 332 14.47 4.47 8.46
CA GLY A 332 14.60 5.93 8.38
C GLY A 332 16.06 6.39 8.42
N ARG A 333 16.87 5.80 9.30
CA ARG A 333 18.32 6.06 9.34
C ARG A 333 19.03 5.57 8.09
N PHE A 334 18.66 4.42 7.58
CA PHE A 334 19.24 3.87 6.36
C PHE A 334 18.99 4.77 5.15
N TYR A 335 17.76 5.32 4.98
CA TYR A 335 17.46 6.22 3.88
C TYR A 335 18.32 7.48 3.88
N LYS A 336 18.72 7.95 5.05
CA LYS A 336 19.57 9.13 5.20
C LYS A 336 21.05 8.81 5.08
N GLU A 337 21.48 7.68 5.67
CA GLU A 337 22.91 7.38 5.83
C GLU A 337 23.57 6.83 4.57
N LEU A 338 22.89 6.02 3.76
CA LEU A 338 23.48 5.30 2.63
C LEU A 338 24.21 6.22 1.64
N LEU A 339 23.61 7.38 1.31
CA LEU A 339 24.16 8.34 0.35
C LEU A 339 24.50 9.69 0.99
N ARG A 340 24.69 9.73 2.30
CA ARG A 340 25.01 10.95 3.05
C ARG A 340 26.29 11.61 2.52
N ASP A 341 27.30 10.84 2.16
CA ASP A 341 28.54 11.30 1.56
C ASP A 341 28.35 12.05 0.22
N GLN A 342 27.23 11.82 -0.45
CA GLN A 342 26.84 12.49 -1.69
C GLN A 342 25.83 13.63 -1.48
N GLY A 343 25.45 13.92 -0.24
CA GLY A 343 24.41 14.89 0.10
C GLY A 343 23.03 14.49 -0.41
N LYS A 344 22.74 13.18 -0.45
CA LYS A 344 21.49 12.62 -0.96
C LYS A 344 20.79 11.75 0.07
N VAL A 345 19.48 11.63 -0.09
CA VAL A 345 18.61 10.66 0.58
C VAL A 345 18.00 9.74 -0.46
N ILE A 346 17.57 8.55 -0.03
CA ILE A 346 16.88 7.58 -0.90
C ILE A 346 15.40 7.49 -0.55
N GLY A 347 14.57 7.05 -1.51
CA GLY A 347 13.14 6.89 -1.36
C GLY A 347 12.76 5.72 -0.46
N ARG A 348 11.61 5.83 0.20
CA ARG A 348 11.00 4.75 0.98
C ARG A 348 10.18 3.80 0.10
N LEU A 349 9.35 4.34 -0.80
CA LEU A 349 8.57 3.51 -1.71
C LEU A 349 9.45 2.82 -2.75
N ASP A 350 10.50 3.49 -3.19
CA ASP A 350 11.47 2.91 -4.13
C ASP A 350 12.85 3.52 -3.87
N THR A 351 13.74 2.73 -3.32
CA THR A 351 15.07 3.20 -2.93
C THR A 351 15.99 3.53 -4.10
N ARG A 352 15.58 3.30 -5.34
CA ARG A 352 16.29 3.76 -6.53
C ARG A 352 16.17 5.27 -6.72
N TYR A 353 15.05 5.87 -6.28
CA TYR A 353 14.87 7.32 -6.29
C TYR A 353 15.77 7.99 -5.27
N THR A 354 16.35 9.12 -5.64
CA THR A 354 17.17 9.93 -4.76
C THR A 354 16.69 11.37 -4.72
N GLY A 355 16.80 12.00 -3.56
CA GLY A 355 16.46 13.41 -3.37
C GLY A 355 17.49 14.14 -2.52
N ARG A 356 17.19 15.38 -2.18
CA ARG A 356 17.98 16.19 -1.25
C ARG A 356 17.06 16.74 -0.18
N ASP A 357 17.52 16.69 1.06
CA ASP A 357 16.85 17.32 2.19
C ASP A 357 17.31 18.77 2.37
N TYR A 358 16.63 19.48 3.26
CA TYR A 358 17.01 20.83 3.66
C TYR A 358 18.45 20.89 4.18
N ASP A 359 18.84 19.92 5.03
CA ASP A 359 20.20 19.73 5.49
C ASP A 359 20.64 18.26 5.44
N ASN A 360 21.94 18.03 5.50
CA ASN A 360 22.49 16.67 5.44
C ASN A 360 22.77 16.06 6.84
N ALA A 361 22.55 16.81 7.92
CA ALA A 361 22.91 16.40 9.28
C ALA A 361 21.79 15.60 9.98
N GLY A 362 20.54 15.75 9.53
CA GLY A 362 19.38 15.07 10.08
C GLY A 362 19.55 13.55 10.16
N GLU A 363 18.81 12.92 11.07
CA GLU A 363 18.87 11.47 11.30
C GLU A 363 17.99 10.69 10.31
N THR A 364 16.88 11.30 9.86
CA THR A 364 15.94 10.74 8.89
C THR A 364 15.67 11.73 7.77
N PRO A 365 15.20 11.29 6.58
CA PRO A 365 14.78 12.21 5.52
C PRO A 365 13.60 13.10 5.93
N ASP A 366 13.56 14.32 5.37
CA ASP A 366 12.43 15.24 5.52
C ASP A 366 11.20 14.75 4.76
N ASN A 367 11.39 14.17 3.58
CA ASN A 367 10.35 13.70 2.69
C ASN A 367 10.79 12.45 1.92
N ASP A 368 9.84 11.76 1.30
CA ASP A 368 10.11 10.59 0.45
C ASP A 368 10.28 10.99 -1.02
N PRO A 369 11.52 10.96 -1.59
CA PRO A 369 11.74 11.31 -2.98
C PRO A 369 11.02 10.40 -3.97
N SER A 370 10.76 9.14 -3.64
CA SER A 370 10.03 8.24 -4.49
C SER A 370 8.53 8.54 -4.56
N PHE A 371 7.98 9.28 -3.58
CA PHE A 371 6.59 9.69 -3.58
C PHE A 371 6.38 11.00 -4.34
N TYR A 372 7.09 12.07 -3.95
CA TYR A 372 6.89 13.38 -4.58
C TYR A 372 7.35 13.43 -6.05
N ALA A 373 8.19 12.49 -6.48
CA ALA A 373 8.62 12.40 -7.87
C ALA A 373 7.53 11.92 -8.85
N ILE A 374 6.43 11.37 -8.38
CA ILE A 374 5.40 10.75 -9.24
C ILE A 374 3.96 11.08 -8.87
N ASP A 375 3.71 11.59 -7.67
CA ASP A 375 2.34 11.81 -7.14
C ASP A 375 1.51 12.77 -8.01
N GLY A 376 2.12 13.85 -8.48
CA GLY A 376 1.47 14.86 -9.33
C GLY A 376 0.95 14.27 -10.63
N ALA A 377 1.72 13.41 -11.28
CA ALA A 377 1.34 12.79 -12.55
C ALA A 377 0.12 11.86 -12.41
N TYR A 378 0.12 11.01 -11.37
CA TYR A 378 -1.00 10.10 -11.12
C TYR A 378 -2.29 10.83 -10.78
N THR A 379 -2.20 11.84 -9.91
CA THR A 379 -3.36 12.67 -9.54
C THR A 379 -3.93 13.42 -10.73
N ALA A 380 -3.08 14.02 -11.56
CA ALA A 380 -3.50 14.70 -12.79
C ALA A 380 -4.16 13.73 -13.77
N ALA A 381 -3.54 12.58 -14.03
CA ALA A 381 -4.02 11.58 -14.96
C ALA A 381 -5.39 11.00 -14.53
N MET A 382 -5.57 10.71 -13.26
CA MET A 382 -6.84 10.19 -12.73
C MET A 382 -7.98 11.21 -12.90
N ASN A 383 -7.74 12.47 -12.55
CA ASN A 383 -8.72 13.54 -12.72
C ASN A 383 -9.08 13.76 -14.20
N GLN A 384 -8.09 13.78 -15.09
CA GLN A 384 -8.32 13.95 -16.51
C GLN A 384 -9.07 12.75 -17.10
N TRP A 385 -8.64 11.52 -16.82
CA TRP A 385 -9.28 10.31 -17.34
C TRP A 385 -10.72 10.16 -16.86
N SER A 386 -10.99 10.43 -15.58
CA SER A 386 -12.33 10.41 -15.03
C SER A 386 -13.27 11.40 -15.76
N ARG A 387 -12.85 12.64 -15.95
CA ARG A 387 -13.66 13.70 -16.60
C ARG A 387 -13.80 13.49 -18.10
N GLU A 388 -12.69 13.32 -18.80
CA GLU A 388 -12.66 13.35 -20.26
C GLU A 388 -12.96 11.99 -20.87
N GLY A 389 -12.38 10.92 -20.35
CA GLY A 389 -12.52 9.56 -20.85
C GLY A 389 -13.78 8.89 -20.36
N LEU A 390 -13.99 8.89 -19.06
CA LEU A 390 -15.10 8.20 -18.42
C LEU A 390 -16.37 9.04 -18.31
N LYS A 391 -16.30 10.35 -18.60
CA LYS A 391 -17.43 11.30 -18.48
C LYS A 391 -18.07 11.26 -17.07
N TYR A 392 -17.28 10.97 -16.06
CA TYR A 392 -17.67 10.96 -14.66
C TYR A 392 -16.95 12.08 -13.93
N SER A 393 -17.68 13.10 -13.53
CA SER A 393 -17.16 14.33 -12.92
C SER A 393 -18.10 14.79 -11.82
N PRO A 394 -18.11 14.12 -10.67
CA PRO A 394 -18.86 14.61 -9.50
C PRO A 394 -18.28 15.96 -9.05
N ASP A 395 -19.12 16.77 -8.39
CA ASP A 395 -18.69 18.03 -7.77
C ASP A 395 -17.98 17.74 -6.43
N LEU A 396 -16.88 17.03 -6.51
CA LEU A 396 -16.04 16.56 -5.40
C LEU A 396 -14.58 16.60 -5.83
N THR A 397 -13.69 16.82 -4.87
CA THR A 397 -12.25 16.61 -5.06
C THR A 397 -11.92 15.14 -4.94
N TYR A 398 -11.16 14.61 -5.89
CA TYR A 398 -10.64 13.24 -5.79
C TYR A 398 -9.58 13.14 -4.69
N SER A 399 -9.86 12.34 -3.66
CA SER A 399 -8.91 12.09 -2.57
C SER A 399 -7.97 10.93 -2.95
N SER A 400 -6.79 11.26 -3.48
CA SER A 400 -5.79 10.27 -3.87
C SER A 400 -5.25 9.50 -2.67
N ILE A 401 -4.92 10.24 -1.57
CA ILE A 401 -4.45 9.69 -0.28
C ILE A 401 -4.75 10.70 0.84
N GLY A 402 -4.90 10.23 2.08
CA GLY A 402 -4.96 11.08 3.27
C GLY A 402 -6.36 11.54 3.70
N GLY A 403 -7.42 11.08 3.04
CA GLY A 403 -8.81 11.35 3.44
C GLY A 403 -9.25 10.60 4.71
N VAL A 404 -8.50 9.61 5.13
CA VAL A 404 -8.81 8.75 6.27
C VAL A 404 -7.90 9.08 7.45
N ARG A 405 -8.47 9.22 8.64
CA ARG A 405 -7.77 9.50 9.89
C ARG A 405 -8.26 8.55 10.99
N ASP A 406 -7.44 8.35 12.01
CA ASP A 406 -7.80 7.51 13.17
C ASP A 406 -8.24 6.08 12.76
N TRP A 407 -7.44 5.42 11.93
CA TRP A 407 -7.73 4.07 11.46
C TRP A 407 -7.76 3.08 12.62
N ASP A 408 -8.82 2.28 12.70
CA ASP A 408 -8.98 1.23 13.70
C ASP A 408 -8.19 -0.02 13.29
N TRP A 409 -7.03 -0.23 13.91
CA TRP A 409 -6.14 -1.36 13.68
C TRP A 409 -6.54 -2.62 14.45
N ASN A 410 -7.57 -2.54 15.29
CA ASN A 410 -8.01 -3.65 16.12
C ASN A 410 -8.87 -4.63 15.32
N ILE A 411 -8.51 -5.91 15.35
CA ILE A 411 -9.28 -6.97 14.71
C ILE A 411 -10.11 -7.80 15.70
N GLY A 412 -10.05 -7.49 17.00
CA GLY A 412 -10.78 -8.21 18.04
C GLY A 412 -10.31 -9.63 18.31
N GLU A 413 -9.24 -10.09 17.65
CA GLU A 413 -8.68 -11.42 17.77
C GLU A 413 -7.34 -11.40 18.54
N GLY A 414 -7.04 -12.48 19.23
CA GLY A 414 -5.80 -12.65 19.99
C GLY A 414 -5.99 -12.67 21.50
N PRO A 415 -4.94 -13.00 22.25
CA PRO A 415 -4.98 -13.02 23.72
C PRO A 415 -5.37 -11.64 24.25
N ARG A 416 -6.36 -11.58 25.14
CA ARG A 416 -6.83 -10.34 25.78
C ARG A 416 -7.44 -9.30 24.80
N GLY A 417 -8.16 -9.76 23.76
CA GLY A 417 -8.96 -8.87 22.92
C GLY A 417 -8.19 -7.95 21.99
N GLY A 418 -7.00 -8.36 21.50
CA GLY A 418 -6.26 -7.63 20.47
C GLY A 418 -4.99 -6.92 20.96
N SER A 419 -4.46 -7.28 22.12
CA SER A 419 -3.12 -6.85 22.50
C SER A 419 -2.08 -7.60 21.67
N GLY A 420 -1.42 -6.94 20.72
CA GLY A 420 -0.41 -7.51 19.86
C GLY A 420 -0.29 -6.78 18.53
N TYR A 421 0.63 -7.22 17.70
CA TYR A 421 0.74 -6.70 16.34
C TYR A 421 -0.38 -7.27 15.46
N LEU A 422 -0.89 -6.43 14.55
CA LEU A 422 -1.81 -6.88 13.51
C LEU A 422 -1.14 -7.96 12.65
N ASN A 423 -1.79 -9.11 12.51
CA ASN A 423 -1.38 -10.17 11.60
C ASN A 423 -2.62 -10.79 10.95
N VAL A 424 -2.77 -10.60 9.64
CA VAL A 424 -3.88 -11.11 8.83
C VAL A 424 -3.50 -12.27 7.91
N ALA A 425 -2.22 -12.67 7.89
CA ALA A 425 -1.76 -13.81 7.08
C ALA A 425 -2.50 -15.13 7.42
N PRO A 426 -2.87 -15.41 8.69
CA PRO A 426 -3.66 -16.59 9.02
C PRO A 426 -5.01 -16.68 8.30
N TRP A 427 -5.63 -15.56 7.94
CA TRP A 427 -6.91 -15.55 7.23
C TRP A 427 -6.76 -16.07 5.79
N ILE A 428 -5.66 -15.72 5.10
CA ILE A 428 -5.30 -16.33 3.81
C ILE A 428 -5.07 -17.83 3.96
N GLY A 429 -4.35 -18.25 5.01
CA GLY A 429 -4.10 -19.66 5.31
C GLY A 429 -5.41 -20.44 5.53
N THR A 430 -6.37 -19.86 6.24
CA THR A 430 -7.70 -20.45 6.45
C THR A 430 -8.45 -20.59 5.13
N ALA A 431 -8.57 -19.51 4.36
CA ALA A 431 -9.22 -19.54 3.05
C ALA A 431 -8.60 -20.58 2.12
N MET A 432 -7.26 -20.70 2.09
CA MET A 432 -6.58 -21.71 1.28
C MET A 432 -6.82 -23.16 1.73
N ARG A 433 -7.05 -23.40 3.04
CA ARG A 433 -7.38 -24.74 3.54
C ARG A 433 -8.83 -25.11 3.26
N GLU A 434 -9.73 -24.15 3.30
CA GLU A 434 -11.17 -24.33 3.05
C GLU A 434 -11.52 -24.37 1.56
N ASN A 435 -10.76 -23.64 0.74
CA ASN A 435 -10.91 -23.60 -0.70
C ASN A 435 -9.65 -24.16 -1.40
N SER A 436 -9.70 -25.43 -1.82
CA SER A 436 -8.57 -26.10 -2.49
C SER A 436 -8.21 -25.52 -3.86
N GLY A 437 -9.13 -24.78 -4.48
CA GLY A 437 -8.92 -24.07 -5.75
C GLY A 437 -8.31 -22.67 -5.59
N LEU A 438 -8.25 -22.14 -4.37
CA LEU A 438 -7.69 -20.81 -4.13
C LEU A 438 -6.17 -20.78 -4.31
N ARG A 439 -5.71 -19.85 -5.13
CA ARG A 439 -4.28 -19.59 -5.37
C ARG A 439 -3.91 -18.17 -4.96
N VAL A 440 -2.64 -17.94 -4.65
CA VAL A 440 -2.12 -16.64 -4.22
C VAL A 440 -0.94 -16.24 -5.10
N PHE A 441 -1.02 -15.07 -5.72
CA PHE A 441 0.10 -14.44 -6.40
C PHE A 441 0.73 -13.40 -5.48
N VAL A 442 2.05 -13.38 -5.35
CA VAL A 442 2.79 -12.42 -4.55
C VAL A 442 3.86 -11.77 -5.41
N GLY A 443 3.66 -10.49 -5.73
CA GLY A 443 4.62 -9.66 -6.47
C GLY A 443 5.34 -8.69 -5.53
N GLN A 444 6.69 -8.73 -5.53
CA GLN A 444 7.52 -7.93 -4.62
C GLN A 444 8.64 -7.21 -5.36
N GLY A 445 8.87 -5.93 -5.03
CA GLY A 445 10.02 -5.17 -5.51
C GLY A 445 11.22 -5.34 -4.59
N TYR A 446 12.41 -5.53 -5.18
CA TYR A 446 13.66 -5.63 -4.40
C TYR A 446 13.99 -4.34 -3.63
N TYR A 447 13.56 -3.20 -4.17
CA TYR A 447 13.89 -1.86 -3.66
C TYR A 447 12.74 -1.20 -2.88
N ASP A 448 11.76 -2.02 -2.45
CA ASP A 448 10.63 -1.59 -1.62
C ASP A 448 11.00 -1.62 -0.14
N PHE A 449 10.83 -0.47 0.53
CA PHE A 449 10.94 -0.35 1.99
C PHE A 449 9.64 0.05 2.69
N ALA A 450 8.59 0.30 1.94
CA ALA A 450 7.26 0.44 2.52
C ALA A 450 6.74 -0.91 3.00
N THR A 451 7.01 -1.96 2.20
CA THR A 451 6.63 -3.34 2.47
C THR A 451 7.74 -4.28 1.98
N PRO A 452 8.84 -4.40 2.72
CA PRO A 452 10.02 -5.16 2.33
C PRO A 452 9.69 -6.60 1.95
N PHE A 453 10.24 -7.07 0.82
CA PHE A 453 9.91 -8.39 0.27
C PHE A 453 10.15 -9.56 1.23
N PHE A 454 11.22 -9.49 2.03
CA PHE A 454 11.52 -10.57 2.98
C PHE A 454 10.52 -10.63 4.14
N GLY A 455 9.89 -9.50 4.46
CA GLY A 455 8.77 -9.46 5.39
C GLY A 455 7.52 -10.16 4.85
N ALA A 456 7.23 -10.03 3.55
CA ALA A 456 6.14 -10.78 2.92
C ALA A 456 6.44 -12.30 2.92
N GLU A 457 7.69 -12.69 2.60
CA GLU A 457 8.14 -14.08 2.69
C GLU A 457 7.98 -14.63 4.13
N TYR A 458 8.39 -13.85 5.12
CA TYR A 458 8.21 -14.19 6.53
C TYR A 458 6.75 -14.42 6.89
N SER A 459 5.85 -13.54 6.43
CA SER A 459 4.42 -13.58 6.77
C SER A 459 3.71 -14.81 6.21
N LEU A 460 4.07 -15.23 4.99
CA LEU A 460 3.42 -16.34 4.28
C LEU A 460 4.11 -17.69 4.44
N ASN A 461 5.36 -17.71 4.92
CA ASN A 461 6.07 -18.95 5.25
C ASN A 461 5.87 -19.32 6.73
N ARG A 462 4.63 -19.60 7.13
CA ARG A 462 4.28 -19.90 8.52
C ARG A 462 3.39 -21.13 8.62
N THR A 463 3.44 -21.77 9.80
CA THR A 463 2.54 -22.88 10.14
C THR A 463 1.08 -22.46 9.95
N GLY A 464 0.30 -23.30 9.29
CA GLY A 464 -1.12 -23.02 9.00
C GLY A 464 -1.38 -22.37 7.65
N ILE A 465 -0.34 -21.96 6.93
CA ILE A 465 -0.44 -21.55 5.52
C ILE A 465 0.01 -22.71 4.65
N PRO A 466 -0.82 -23.20 3.69
CA PRO A 466 -0.45 -24.31 2.83
C PRO A 466 0.81 -24.03 2.02
N ASN A 467 1.76 -24.96 2.03
CA ASN A 467 2.98 -24.92 1.22
C ASN A 467 2.92 -26.04 0.15
N ASP A 468 1.95 -25.92 -0.76
CA ASP A 468 1.61 -26.94 -1.76
C ASP A 468 1.73 -26.42 -3.22
N GLY A 469 2.47 -25.34 -3.40
CA GLY A 469 2.71 -24.71 -4.71
C GLY A 469 1.62 -23.76 -5.18
N ARG A 470 0.57 -23.51 -4.38
CA ARG A 470 -0.48 -22.55 -4.72
C ARG A 470 -0.10 -21.09 -4.49
N ILE A 471 0.99 -20.80 -3.80
CA ILE A 471 1.55 -19.46 -3.64
C ILE A 471 2.64 -19.25 -4.69
N VAL A 472 2.42 -18.31 -5.61
CA VAL A 472 3.31 -17.98 -6.72
C VAL A 472 4.06 -16.70 -6.43
N TRP A 473 5.37 -16.80 -6.21
CA TRP A 473 6.25 -15.68 -5.91
C TRP A 473 6.88 -15.10 -7.17
N LYS A 474 6.90 -13.78 -7.26
CA LYS A 474 7.57 -13.03 -8.33
C LYS A 474 8.26 -11.80 -7.77
N TYR A 475 9.50 -11.54 -8.26
CA TYR A 475 10.31 -10.42 -7.83
C TYR A 475 10.63 -9.50 -9.00
N TYR A 476 10.75 -8.20 -8.71
CA TYR A 476 10.89 -7.13 -9.70
C TYR A 476 12.03 -6.19 -9.32
N HIS A 477 12.70 -5.63 -10.35
CA HIS A 477 13.84 -4.72 -10.19
C HIS A 477 13.39 -3.26 -9.97
N ALA A 478 12.36 -3.08 -9.19
CA ALA A 478 11.79 -1.79 -8.80
C ALA A 478 11.39 -1.83 -7.31
N GLY A 479 10.78 -0.76 -6.82
CA GLY A 479 10.27 -0.65 -5.44
C GLY A 479 8.81 -1.04 -5.29
N HIS A 480 8.09 -0.28 -4.47
CA HIS A 480 6.71 -0.51 -4.04
C HIS A 480 5.71 -0.57 -5.20
N MET A 481 5.84 0.40 -6.10
CA MET A 481 5.05 0.48 -7.33
C MET A 481 5.92 -0.05 -8.48
N MET A 482 6.15 -1.37 -8.54
CA MET A 482 7.08 -1.95 -9.51
C MET A 482 6.73 -1.64 -10.96
N TYR A 483 5.49 -1.34 -11.23
CA TYR A 483 4.98 -0.97 -12.55
C TYR A 483 5.43 0.44 -13.04
N VAL A 484 6.08 1.25 -12.20
CA VAL A 484 6.71 2.51 -12.64
C VAL A 484 7.91 2.25 -13.57
N ARG A 485 8.53 1.07 -13.46
CA ARG A 485 9.56 0.61 -14.38
C ARG A 485 8.92 -0.21 -15.50
N GLU A 486 9.03 0.27 -16.74
CA GLU A 486 8.31 -0.35 -17.88
C GLU A 486 8.60 -1.84 -18.09
N ASP A 487 9.85 -2.29 -17.92
CA ASP A 487 10.18 -3.71 -18.02
C ASP A 487 9.48 -4.54 -16.97
N ASP A 488 9.39 -3.99 -15.74
CA ASP A 488 8.69 -4.67 -14.65
C ASP A 488 7.17 -4.58 -14.80
N LEU A 489 6.61 -3.52 -15.40
CA LEU A 489 5.21 -3.47 -15.77
C LEU A 489 4.85 -4.59 -16.76
N ARG A 490 5.66 -4.76 -17.82
CA ARG A 490 5.46 -5.85 -18.80
C ARG A 490 5.55 -7.22 -18.14
N LYS A 491 6.58 -7.42 -17.30
CA LYS A 491 6.80 -8.67 -16.56
C LYS A 491 5.65 -8.95 -15.60
N LEU A 492 5.23 -7.97 -14.77
CA LEU A 492 4.13 -8.09 -13.81
C LEU A 492 2.83 -8.47 -14.50
N SER A 493 2.49 -7.77 -15.58
CA SER A 493 1.29 -8.03 -16.36
C SER A 493 1.31 -9.42 -17.00
N GLY A 494 2.47 -9.85 -17.52
CA GLY A 494 2.67 -11.20 -18.05
C GLY A 494 2.52 -12.28 -16.98
N ASP A 495 3.14 -12.09 -15.82
CA ASP A 495 3.07 -13.02 -14.68
C ASP A 495 1.62 -13.16 -14.15
N ILE A 496 0.88 -12.04 -14.02
CA ILE A 496 -0.52 -12.07 -13.57
C ILE A 496 -1.45 -12.66 -14.64
N ARG A 497 -1.24 -12.38 -15.93
CA ARG A 497 -1.97 -13.08 -17.03
C ARG A 497 -1.80 -14.59 -16.94
N ALA A 498 -0.56 -15.06 -16.74
CA ALA A 498 -0.29 -16.49 -16.56
C ALA A 498 -0.99 -17.04 -15.31
N PHE A 499 -0.98 -16.30 -14.20
CA PHE A 499 -1.66 -16.68 -12.96
C PHE A 499 -3.18 -16.78 -13.13
N ILE A 500 -3.82 -15.83 -13.80
CA ILE A 500 -5.27 -15.85 -14.05
C ILE A 500 -5.65 -17.01 -15.00
N ARG A 501 -4.83 -17.30 -16.02
CA ARG A 501 -5.10 -18.38 -16.99
C ARG A 501 -4.89 -19.79 -16.43
N ALA A 502 -4.03 -19.97 -15.46
CA ALA A 502 -3.69 -21.27 -14.86
C ALA A 502 -4.72 -21.67 -13.76
N ARG A 503 -6.01 -21.67 -14.13
CA ARG A 503 -7.15 -22.06 -13.26
C ARG A 503 -7.22 -23.57 -13.11
#